data_93ce833fae9df9da6383b435adf9ebce
#
_entry.id   93ce833fae9df9da6383b435adf9ebce
#
_cell.length_a   1.000
_cell.length_b   1.000
_cell.length_c   1.000
_cell.angle_alpha   90.00
_cell.angle_beta   90.00
_cell.angle_gamma   90.00
#
_symmetry.space_group_name_H-M   'P 1'
#
loop_
_entity.id
_entity.type
_entity.pdbx_description
1 polymer ?
#
loop_
_entity_poly.entity_id
_entity_poly.type
_entity_poly.pdbx_seq_one_letter_code
_entity_poly.pdbx_strand_id
1 'polypeptide(L)'
;VKAWRPRSIRILLVALAAALPAAGFAQPAFRPPAVPLVTHDPYFSIWSTATRLTDEPTRHWTGTPHALAGLVRIDGKPYRIIGHLPADVPALAQTAVTVHPLRTVYTFEGAGVRVTLTFLSPMIPQDLELVSRPVSYLAWEVRALDGRPHDVALYLDASAQIAVNTPQQPVNWGRTAVPGLQVMRAGTVEQPVLAKIGDNLRIDWGWFYLAVPDGPGVVTRIAADVRARASFVERGTLPAEDDGDMPRAADDRAPVLAAVLPLGRVAVQPVAGHALLAYDDEWAVEFLEARARAWWRRGGLDAAGLLRLAESEYAALNARSERFDADLTKTLEARGRAFADVAILAFRQTLAAHKLVAHPKTGQPLYFSKENFSNGCMGTVDVTYPSSPFFLVFNPALLEAQLRPVLEYASLPRWRFPYAPHDLGRYPKANGQVYGGGEKTEDRQMPVEESGNMLIMLGALAVLHDRVELAREYWPVLGKWIAYLEQKGFDPENQLSTDDFAGHLAR
;
A
#
# COMPACT_ATOMS: atom_id res chain seq x y z
N VAL A 1 31.94 -32.95 -78.09
CA VAL A 1 30.90 -32.49 -77.25
C VAL A 1 31.34 -31.15 -76.62
N LYS A 2 30.73 -30.04 -77.14
CA LYS A 2 31.14 -28.68 -76.81
C LYS A 2 30.56 -28.24 -75.47
N ALA A 3 31.39 -27.74 -74.56
CA ALA A 3 30.99 -27.14 -73.28
C ALA A 3 30.46 -25.72 -73.52
N TRP A 4 29.29 -25.45 -73.00
CA TRP A 4 28.67 -24.14 -73.01
C TRP A 4 29.03 -23.40 -71.73
N ARG A 5 29.58 -22.15 -71.84
CA ARG A 5 29.87 -21.24 -70.72
C ARG A 5 28.74 -20.18 -70.64
N PRO A 6 28.08 -19.96 -69.53
CA PRO A 6 27.17 -18.82 -69.42
C PRO A 6 27.90 -17.51 -69.04
N ARG A 7 27.53 -16.45 -69.74
CA ARG A 7 27.98 -15.06 -69.52
C ARG A 7 27.40 -14.51 -68.25
N SER A 8 28.26 -13.99 -67.37
CA SER A 8 27.90 -13.27 -66.16
C SER A 8 27.28 -11.91 -66.50
N ILE A 9 26.03 -11.72 -66.21
CA ILE A 9 25.37 -10.42 -66.18
C ILE A 9 25.57 -9.85 -64.76
N ARG A 10 26.37 -8.85 -64.59
CA ARG A 10 26.46 -8.06 -63.35
C ARG A 10 25.31 -7.10 -63.30
N ILE A 11 24.31 -7.37 -62.50
CA ILE A 11 23.25 -6.42 -62.13
C ILE A 11 23.79 -5.55 -61.01
N LEU A 12 24.00 -4.28 -61.27
CA LEU A 12 24.36 -3.29 -60.28
C LEU A 12 23.08 -2.84 -59.55
N LEU A 13 22.80 -3.42 -58.38
CA LEU A 13 21.75 -2.96 -57.49
C LEU A 13 22.29 -1.80 -56.68
N VAL A 14 21.93 -0.57 -57.05
CA VAL A 14 22.11 0.62 -56.24
C VAL A 14 21.03 0.58 -55.15
N ALA A 15 21.40 0.18 -53.95
CA ALA A 15 20.55 0.28 -52.79
C ALA A 15 20.56 1.72 -52.29
N LEU A 16 19.54 2.49 -52.66
CA LEU A 16 19.24 3.79 -52.03
C LEU A 16 18.64 3.53 -50.65
N ALA A 17 19.49 3.43 -49.63
CA ALA A 17 19.03 3.40 -48.25
C ALA A 17 18.53 4.79 -47.88
N ALA A 18 17.23 5.02 -48.04
CA ALA A 18 16.56 6.17 -47.43
C ALA A 18 16.56 5.93 -45.91
N ALA A 19 17.46 6.61 -45.18
CA ALA A 19 17.44 6.71 -43.75
C ALA A 19 16.20 7.54 -43.36
N LEU A 20 15.06 6.87 -43.22
CA LEU A 20 13.92 7.44 -42.49
C LEU A 20 14.38 7.50 -41.02
N PRO A 21 14.32 8.69 -40.37
CA PRO A 21 14.47 8.70 -38.92
C PRO A 21 13.37 7.80 -38.36
N ALA A 22 13.74 6.73 -37.67
CA ALA A 22 12.80 6.00 -36.86
C ALA A 22 12.22 7.01 -35.87
N ALA A 23 11.03 7.53 -36.17
CA ALA A 23 10.22 8.21 -35.19
C ALA A 23 10.00 7.18 -34.08
N GLY A 24 10.79 7.27 -33.03
CA GLY A 24 10.59 6.47 -31.85
C GLY A 24 9.18 6.78 -31.37
N PHE A 25 8.26 5.88 -31.60
CA PHE A 25 6.97 5.93 -30.94
C PHE A 25 7.29 5.93 -29.45
N ALA A 26 7.12 7.08 -28.79
CA ALA A 26 7.19 7.14 -27.35
C ALA A 26 6.17 6.11 -26.84
N GLN A 27 6.67 5.06 -26.20
CA GLN A 27 5.77 4.07 -25.60
C GLN A 27 4.86 4.85 -24.64
N PRO A 28 3.54 4.60 -24.68
CA PRO A 28 2.63 5.24 -23.75
C PRO A 28 3.15 4.98 -22.34
N ALA A 29 3.14 6.01 -21.49
CA ALA A 29 3.57 5.89 -20.10
C ALA A 29 2.75 4.77 -19.43
N PHE A 30 3.46 3.86 -18.76
CA PHE A 30 2.81 2.76 -18.04
C PHE A 30 1.86 3.30 -16.99
N ARG A 31 0.62 2.87 -17.06
CA ARG A 31 -0.39 3.11 -16.04
C ARG A 31 -0.98 1.77 -15.60
N PRO A 32 -0.78 1.35 -14.34
CA PRO A 32 -1.40 0.13 -13.85
C PRO A 32 -2.93 0.26 -13.78
N PRO A 33 -3.68 -0.85 -13.84
CA PRO A 33 -5.15 -0.84 -13.68
C PRO A 33 -5.63 -0.16 -12.40
N ALA A 34 -4.87 -0.29 -11.31
CA ALA A 34 -5.05 0.45 -10.07
C ALA A 34 -3.73 1.13 -9.68
N VAL A 35 -3.78 2.44 -9.47
CA VAL A 35 -2.62 3.25 -9.09
C VAL A 35 -2.55 3.32 -7.56
N PRO A 36 -1.44 2.90 -6.92
CA PRO A 36 -1.31 2.96 -5.46
C PRO A 36 -1.12 4.39 -4.98
N LEU A 37 -1.89 4.80 -3.97
CA LEU A 37 -1.81 6.12 -3.34
C LEU A 37 -1.30 6.02 -1.90
N VAL A 38 -2.00 5.24 -1.05
CA VAL A 38 -1.62 4.90 0.31
C VAL A 38 -1.52 3.39 0.39
N THR A 39 -0.37 2.85 0.80
CA THR A 39 -0.11 1.41 0.75
C THR A 39 0.72 0.97 1.95
N HIS A 40 0.08 0.83 3.14
CA HIS A 40 0.75 0.42 4.37
C HIS A 40 0.51 -1.03 4.75
N ASP A 41 -0.74 -1.45 4.76
CA ASP A 41 -1.16 -2.78 5.15
C ASP A 41 -2.52 -3.11 4.53
N PRO A 42 -3.06 -4.33 4.73
CA PRO A 42 -4.34 -4.73 4.14
C PRO A 42 -5.53 -3.83 4.49
N TYR A 43 -5.47 -3.06 5.56
CA TYR A 43 -6.54 -2.18 5.98
C TYR A 43 -6.30 -0.71 5.63
N PHE A 44 -5.08 -0.20 5.82
CA PHE A 44 -4.75 1.17 5.44
C PHE A 44 -4.18 1.21 4.02
N SER A 45 -5.08 1.16 3.07
CA SER A 45 -4.79 0.96 1.65
C SER A 45 -5.76 1.75 0.78
N ILE A 46 -5.25 2.72 -0.01
CA ILE A 46 -6.04 3.59 -0.89
C ILE A 46 -5.44 3.59 -2.29
N TRP A 47 -6.31 3.41 -3.30
CA TRP A 47 -5.95 3.25 -4.70
C TRP A 47 -6.82 4.13 -5.62
N SER A 48 -6.33 4.44 -6.81
CA SER A 48 -7.12 5.02 -7.89
C SER A 48 -7.26 4.01 -9.02
N THR A 49 -8.49 3.61 -9.33
CA THR A 49 -8.84 2.74 -10.46
C THR A 49 -9.14 3.52 -11.74
N ALA A 50 -9.31 4.84 -11.63
CA ALA A 50 -9.66 5.72 -12.73
C ALA A 50 -8.47 6.06 -13.63
N THR A 51 -8.73 6.41 -14.88
CA THR A 51 -7.70 6.86 -15.83
C THR A 51 -7.11 8.20 -15.41
N ARG A 52 -7.93 9.14 -14.97
CA ARG A 52 -7.52 10.38 -14.34
C ARG A 52 -7.96 10.36 -12.88
N LEU A 53 -7.14 10.89 -12.00
CA LEU A 53 -7.43 10.94 -10.56
C LEU A 53 -8.73 11.68 -10.23
N THR A 54 -9.25 12.44 -11.18
CA THR A 54 -10.49 13.22 -11.08
C THR A 54 -11.74 12.54 -11.65
N ASP A 55 -11.64 11.31 -12.16
CA ASP A 55 -12.78 10.67 -12.84
C ASP A 55 -13.68 9.88 -11.88
N GLU A 56 -13.10 9.32 -10.80
CA GLU A 56 -13.80 8.49 -9.80
C GLU A 56 -13.32 8.80 -8.37
N PRO A 57 -14.02 8.32 -7.33
CA PRO A 57 -13.50 8.34 -5.97
C PRO A 57 -12.32 7.39 -5.84
N THR A 58 -11.37 7.72 -4.97
CA THR A 58 -10.33 6.77 -4.53
C THR A 58 -10.97 5.65 -3.70
N ARG A 59 -10.35 4.45 -3.74
CA ARG A 59 -10.95 3.23 -3.20
C ARG A 59 -9.95 2.43 -2.36
N HIS A 60 -10.47 1.69 -1.41
CA HIS A 60 -9.76 0.55 -0.83
C HIS A 60 -9.56 -0.55 -1.89
N TRP A 61 -8.58 -1.45 -1.74
CA TRP A 61 -8.36 -2.56 -2.68
C TRP A 61 -9.61 -3.46 -2.84
N THR A 62 -10.49 -3.54 -1.84
CA THR A 62 -11.78 -4.26 -1.92
C THR A 62 -12.81 -3.60 -2.85
N GLY A 63 -12.49 -2.44 -3.44
CA GLY A 63 -13.39 -1.67 -4.30
C GLY A 63 -14.31 -0.69 -3.57
N THR A 64 -14.38 -0.74 -2.24
CA THR A 64 -15.18 0.21 -1.43
C THR A 64 -14.56 1.61 -1.47
N PRO A 65 -15.34 2.70 -1.57
CA PRO A 65 -14.80 4.05 -1.52
C PRO A 65 -14.06 4.33 -0.21
N HIS A 66 -12.79 4.69 -0.33
CA HIS A 66 -11.96 5.34 0.66
C HIS A 66 -11.60 6.71 0.07
N ALA A 67 -12.60 7.58 0.04
CA ALA A 67 -12.56 8.78 -0.77
C ALA A 67 -11.62 9.84 -0.20
N LEU A 68 -10.70 10.27 -1.05
CA LEU A 68 -9.96 11.53 -0.93
C LEU A 68 -10.50 12.49 -1.98
N ALA A 69 -10.58 13.78 -1.65
CA ALA A 69 -10.87 14.81 -2.62
C ALA A 69 -9.86 15.95 -2.53
N GLY A 70 -9.57 16.55 -3.68
CA GLY A 70 -8.68 17.70 -3.78
C GLY A 70 -9.17 18.69 -4.81
N LEU A 71 -9.17 19.98 -4.41
CA LEU A 71 -9.50 21.09 -5.28
C LEU A 71 -8.36 22.11 -5.24
N VAL A 72 -8.17 22.83 -6.32
CA VAL A 72 -7.29 24.00 -6.39
C VAL A 72 -8.10 25.20 -6.85
N ARG A 73 -7.95 26.34 -6.18
CA ARG A 73 -8.53 27.62 -6.58
C ARG A 73 -7.42 28.50 -7.11
N ILE A 74 -7.54 28.93 -8.37
CA ILE A 74 -6.55 29.74 -9.08
C ILE A 74 -7.21 31.02 -9.54
N ASP A 75 -6.74 32.16 -9.06
CA ASP A 75 -7.30 33.48 -9.35
C ASP A 75 -8.83 33.52 -9.15
N GLY A 76 -9.29 32.91 -8.07
CA GLY A 76 -10.69 32.86 -7.73
C GLY A 76 -11.51 31.74 -8.43
N LYS A 77 -10.94 30.95 -9.36
CA LYS A 77 -11.65 29.87 -10.06
C LYS A 77 -11.26 28.50 -9.51
N PRO A 78 -12.23 27.66 -9.12
CA PRO A 78 -11.97 26.32 -8.59
C PRO A 78 -11.79 25.29 -9.70
N TYR A 79 -10.91 24.28 -9.45
CA TYR A 79 -10.68 23.13 -10.31
C TYR A 79 -10.50 21.88 -9.44
N ARG A 80 -10.95 20.72 -9.93
CA ARG A 80 -10.70 19.42 -9.28
C ARG A 80 -9.32 18.88 -9.63
N ILE A 81 -8.65 18.28 -8.67
CA ILE A 81 -7.37 17.56 -8.81
C ILE A 81 -7.41 16.16 -8.22
N ILE A 82 -8.32 15.86 -7.28
CA ILE A 82 -8.58 14.51 -6.75
C ILE A 82 -10.10 14.33 -6.64
N GLY A 83 -10.60 13.17 -7.11
CA GLY A 83 -12.01 12.80 -6.99
C GLY A 83 -12.92 13.48 -8.01
N HIS A 84 -14.13 12.92 -8.17
CA HIS A 84 -15.10 13.31 -9.20
C HIS A 84 -16.10 14.38 -8.76
N LEU A 85 -16.09 14.75 -7.49
CA LEU A 85 -17.02 15.74 -6.91
C LEU A 85 -16.29 17.01 -6.44
N PRO A 86 -16.95 18.20 -6.54
CA PRO A 86 -18.26 18.45 -7.15
C PRO A 86 -18.22 18.31 -8.69
N ALA A 87 -19.27 17.72 -9.28
CA ALA A 87 -19.28 17.37 -10.71
C ALA A 87 -19.33 18.59 -11.65
N ASP A 88 -19.87 19.69 -11.17
CA ASP A 88 -19.97 20.99 -11.89
C ASP A 88 -18.66 21.80 -11.86
N VAL A 89 -17.71 21.44 -11.01
CA VAL A 89 -16.37 22.05 -10.98
C VAL A 89 -15.50 21.37 -12.03
N PRO A 90 -14.87 22.12 -12.97
CA PRO A 90 -14.01 21.51 -13.98
C PRO A 90 -12.78 20.85 -13.36
N ALA A 91 -12.29 19.77 -13.97
CA ALA A 91 -11.03 19.15 -13.60
C ALA A 91 -9.86 19.95 -14.22
N LEU A 92 -8.79 20.15 -13.46
CA LEU A 92 -7.50 20.59 -14.03
C LEU A 92 -6.93 19.43 -14.88
N ALA A 93 -6.32 19.73 -16.02
CA ALA A 93 -5.84 18.69 -16.93
C ALA A 93 -4.70 17.89 -16.27
N GLN A 94 -4.90 16.58 -16.07
CA GLN A 94 -3.83 15.67 -15.65
C GLN A 94 -2.91 15.41 -16.85
N THR A 95 -1.64 15.81 -16.75
CA THR A 95 -0.64 15.68 -17.81
C THR A 95 0.27 14.47 -17.61
N ALA A 96 0.44 14.00 -16.37
CA ALA A 96 1.24 12.82 -16.09
C ALA A 96 0.81 12.09 -14.81
N VAL A 97 1.12 10.79 -14.75
CA VAL A 97 1.18 9.98 -13.54
C VAL A 97 2.41 9.08 -13.60
N THR A 98 3.16 9.00 -12.52
CA THR A 98 4.33 8.13 -12.40
C THR A 98 4.25 7.37 -11.07
N VAL A 99 4.36 6.03 -11.14
CA VAL A 99 4.42 5.16 -9.97
C VAL A 99 5.88 4.82 -9.70
N HIS A 100 6.35 5.17 -8.50
CA HIS A 100 7.65 4.83 -7.97
C HIS A 100 7.52 3.79 -6.83
N PRO A 101 8.61 3.16 -6.38
CA PRO A 101 8.58 2.19 -5.28
C PRO A 101 7.91 2.71 -3.99
N LEU A 102 8.12 3.96 -3.61
CA LEU A 102 7.56 4.56 -2.39
C LEU A 102 6.59 5.71 -2.65
N ARG A 103 6.58 6.26 -3.87
CA ARG A 103 5.79 7.45 -4.23
C ARG A 103 4.93 7.22 -5.47
N THR A 104 3.83 7.96 -5.54
CA THR A 104 3.05 8.15 -6.77
C THR A 104 2.91 9.63 -7.03
N VAL A 105 3.34 10.08 -8.20
CA VAL A 105 3.40 11.50 -8.57
C VAL A 105 2.42 11.79 -9.70
N TYR A 106 1.49 12.71 -9.47
CA TYR A 106 0.57 13.24 -10.46
C TYR A 106 0.96 14.67 -10.82
N THR A 107 0.85 15.02 -12.09
CA THR A 107 1.04 16.39 -12.59
C THR A 107 -0.23 16.88 -13.25
N PHE A 108 -0.65 18.08 -12.88
CA PHE A 108 -1.81 18.76 -13.45
C PHE A 108 -1.36 20.13 -13.97
N GLU A 109 -1.91 20.56 -15.12
CA GLU A 109 -1.62 21.86 -15.71
C GLU A 109 -2.89 22.54 -16.19
N GLY A 110 -2.97 23.85 -15.99
CA GLY A 110 -4.07 24.69 -16.46
C GLY A 110 -4.11 26.02 -15.75
N ALA A 111 -4.85 26.97 -16.28
CA ALA A 111 -5.00 28.32 -15.73
C ALA A 111 -3.66 29.00 -15.37
N GLY A 112 -2.59 28.77 -16.17
CA GLY A 112 -1.27 29.36 -15.96
C GLY A 112 -0.41 28.69 -14.88
N VAL A 113 -0.87 27.62 -14.23
CA VAL A 113 -0.11 26.94 -13.16
C VAL A 113 0.08 25.45 -13.43
N ARG A 114 1.12 24.88 -12.78
CA ARG A 114 1.30 23.43 -12.60
C ARG A 114 1.12 23.09 -11.14
N VAL A 115 0.33 22.04 -10.90
CA VAL A 115 0.19 21.40 -9.59
C VAL A 115 0.78 20.00 -9.68
N THR A 116 1.77 19.71 -8.85
CA THR A 116 2.33 18.37 -8.68
C THR A 116 1.84 17.82 -7.34
N LEU A 117 1.17 16.65 -7.36
CA LEU A 117 0.77 15.94 -6.16
C LEU A 117 1.63 14.69 -6.00
N THR A 118 2.15 14.48 -4.80
CA THR A 118 2.95 13.29 -4.46
C THR A 118 2.30 12.56 -3.28
N PHE A 119 1.88 11.33 -3.52
CA PHE A 119 1.50 10.40 -2.46
C PHE A 119 2.76 9.62 -2.07
N LEU A 120 3.22 9.77 -0.84
CA LEU A 120 4.42 9.12 -0.30
C LEU A 120 4.04 8.21 0.86
N SER A 121 4.32 6.90 0.73
CA SER A 121 4.32 5.92 1.82
C SER A 121 5.78 5.49 2.05
N PRO A 122 6.50 6.01 3.05
CA PRO A 122 7.95 5.83 3.19
C PRO A 122 8.32 4.46 3.76
N MET A 123 7.77 3.38 3.19
CA MET A 123 7.96 2.00 3.64
C MET A 123 9.28 1.41 3.11
N ILE A 124 10.40 1.94 3.59
CA ILE A 124 11.74 1.46 3.21
C ILE A 124 11.98 0.10 3.89
N PRO A 125 12.12 -1.02 3.15
CA PRO A 125 12.10 -2.36 3.74
C PRO A 125 13.22 -2.65 4.76
N GLN A 126 14.35 -1.95 4.65
CA GLN A 126 15.48 -2.09 5.58
C GLN A 126 15.21 -1.49 6.97
N ASP A 127 14.10 -0.78 7.13
CA ASP A 127 13.77 -0.03 8.33
C ASP A 127 12.41 -0.49 8.89
N LEU A 128 12.44 -1.38 9.88
CA LEU A 128 11.24 -1.96 10.49
C LEU A 128 10.31 -0.89 11.10
N GLU A 129 10.88 0.22 11.59
CA GLU A 129 10.08 1.32 12.12
C GLU A 129 9.24 1.94 11.00
N LEU A 130 9.87 2.25 9.86
CA LEU A 130 9.18 2.85 8.72
C LEU A 130 8.17 1.88 8.07
N VAL A 131 8.52 0.60 7.94
CA VAL A 131 7.60 -0.43 7.42
C VAL A 131 6.34 -0.55 8.27
N SER A 132 6.43 -0.34 9.57
CA SER A 132 5.29 -0.50 10.48
C SER A 132 4.46 0.76 10.69
N ARG A 133 5.01 1.97 10.42
CA ARG A 133 4.34 3.25 10.70
C ARG A 133 3.25 3.54 9.67
N PRO A 134 1.96 3.54 10.03
CA PRO A 134 0.86 3.76 9.10
C PRO A 134 0.65 5.27 8.85
N VAL A 135 1.65 5.92 8.29
CA VAL A 135 1.62 7.34 7.91
C VAL A 135 2.04 7.52 6.47
N SER A 136 1.15 8.06 5.65
CA SER A 136 1.46 8.56 4.30
C SER A 136 1.41 10.06 4.26
N TYR A 137 2.19 10.64 3.36
CA TYR A 137 2.14 12.07 3.09
C TYR A 137 1.48 12.33 1.75
N LEU A 138 0.57 13.29 1.71
CA LEU A 138 0.09 13.91 0.48
C LEU A 138 0.77 15.26 0.36
N ALA A 139 1.83 15.30 -0.43
CA ALA A 139 2.61 16.50 -0.68
C ALA A 139 2.19 17.19 -1.99
N TRP A 140 2.37 18.49 -2.06
CA TRP A 140 2.11 19.28 -3.25
C TRP A 140 3.26 20.26 -3.53
N GLU A 141 3.42 20.54 -4.81
CA GLU A 141 4.23 21.64 -5.33
C GLU A 141 3.41 22.38 -6.37
N VAL A 142 3.30 23.70 -6.24
CA VAL A 142 2.56 24.55 -7.18
C VAL A 142 3.46 25.66 -7.68
N ARG A 143 3.49 25.87 -9.03
CA ARG A 143 4.26 26.94 -9.66
C ARG A 143 3.52 27.54 -10.86
N ALA A 144 3.78 28.80 -11.16
CA ALA A 144 3.33 29.45 -12.39
C ALA A 144 4.12 28.95 -13.61
N LEU A 145 3.44 28.81 -14.74
CA LEU A 145 4.02 28.40 -16.03
C LEU A 145 4.08 29.54 -17.04
N ASP A 146 3.26 30.59 -16.90
CA ASP A 146 3.11 31.70 -17.85
C ASP A 146 3.91 32.94 -17.45
N GLY A 147 4.75 32.83 -16.41
CA GLY A 147 5.60 33.94 -15.95
C GLY A 147 4.89 34.99 -15.09
N ARG A 148 3.58 34.83 -14.84
CA ARG A 148 2.79 35.72 -13.97
C ARG A 148 2.50 35.07 -12.62
N PRO A 149 2.45 35.81 -11.52
CA PRO A 149 2.04 35.26 -10.24
C PRO A 149 0.51 35.08 -10.19
N HIS A 150 0.06 33.93 -9.68
CA HIS A 150 -1.34 33.57 -9.48
C HIS A 150 -1.68 33.50 -7.99
N ASP A 151 -2.90 33.90 -7.60
CA ASP A 151 -3.41 33.66 -6.27
C ASP A 151 -3.95 32.23 -6.16
N VAL A 152 -3.35 31.39 -5.31
CA VAL A 152 -3.63 29.97 -5.25
C VAL A 152 -3.99 29.52 -3.84
N ALA A 153 -5.04 28.70 -3.73
CA ALA A 153 -5.37 27.95 -2.52
C ALA A 153 -5.67 26.50 -2.87
N LEU A 154 -5.25 25.57 -2.01
CA LEU A 154 -5.58 24.15 -2.10
C LEU A 154 -6.67 23.80 -1.07
N TYR A 155 -7.51 22.84 -1.45
CA TYR A 155 -8.45 22.16 -0.58
C TYR A 155 -8.16 20.65 -0.65
N LEU A 156 -8.13 20.02 0.50
CA LEU A 156 -8.01 18.57 0.64
C LEU A 156 -9.07 18.07 1.60
N ASP A 157 -9.70 16.94 1.30
CA ASP A 157 -10.50 16.22 2.27
C ASP A 157 -10.30 14.71 2.21
N ALA A 158 -10.55 14.05 3.34
CA ALA A 158 -10.57 12.61 3.48
C ALA A 158 -11.85 12.17 4.20
N SER A 159 -12.53 11.18 3.62
CA SER A 159 -13.83 10.70 4.13
C SER A 159 -13.66 9.88 5.41
N ALA A 160 -14.58 10.03 6.36
CA ALA A 160 -14.71 9.15 7.51
C ALA A 160 -15.01 7.69 7.14
N GLN A 161 -15.44 7.43 5.89
CA GLN A 161 -15.61 6.06 5.37
C GLN A 161 -14.32 5.24 5.36
N ILE A 162 -13.13 5.88 5.45
CA ILE A 162 -11.84 5.19 5.59
C ILE A 162 -11.76 4.38 6.90
N ALA A 163 -12.56 4.74 7.91
CA ALA A 163 -12.54 4.12 9.23
C ALA A 163 -13.72 3.17 9.50
N VAL A 164 -14.44 2.72 8.45
CA VAL A 164 -15.60 1.83 8.60
C VAL A 164 -15.50 0.60 7.69
N ASN A 165 -16.06 -0.51 8.14
CA ASN A 165 -16.22 -1.69 7.29
C ASN A 165 -17.39 -1.53 6.32
N THR A 166 -18.50 -0.94 6.76
CA THR A 166 -19.67 -0.63 5.92
C THR A 166 -20.06 0.84 6.08
N PRO A 167 -20.52 1.50 5.00
CA PRO A 167 -20.86 2.95 5.04
C PRO A 167 -21.94 3.31 6.06
N GLN A 168 -22.80 2.36 6.43
CA GLN A 168 -23.89 2.55 7.39
C GLN A 168 -23.42 2.55 8.86
N GLN A 169 -22.16 2.20 9.14
CA GLN A 169 -21.66 2.22 10.52
C GLN A 169 -21.61 3.67 11.05
N PRO A 170 -22.12 3.90 12.27
CA PRO A 170 -22.01 5.19 12.91
C PRO A 170 -20.56 5.55 13.23
N VAL A 171 -20.19 6.79 12.94
CA VAL A 171 -18.85 7.35 13.20
C VAL A 171 -18.93 8.54 14.15
N ASN A 172 -17.88 8.67 14.94
CA ASN A 172 -17.53 9.86 15.67
C ASN A 172 -16.30 10.51 15.05
N TRP A 173 -16.16 11.81 15.26
CA TRP A 173 -14.99 12.57 14.86
C TRP A 173 -14.60 13.59 15.92
N GLY A 174 -13.43 14.16 15.76
CA GLY A 174 -12.92 15.18 16.70
C GLY A 174 -11.51 15.60 16.35
N ARG A 175 -10.92 16.35 17.27
CA ARG A 175 -9.57 16.87 17.14
C ARG A 175 -8.63 16.22 18.14
N THR A 176 -7.36 16.15 17.79
CA THR A 176 -6.29 15.68 18.67
C THR A 176 -5.25 16.79 18.79
N ALA A 177 -4.87 17.12 20.02
CA ALA A 177 -3.86 18.17 20.26
C ALA A 177 -2.45 17.61 19.97
N VAL A 178 -1.81 18.13 18.92
CA VAL A 178 -0.41 17.87 18.61
C VAL A 178 0.25 19.21 18.29
N PRO A 179 1.28 19.62 19.03
CA PRO A 179 1.93 20.91 18.78
C PRO A 179 2.47 21.03 17.35
N GLY A 180 2.18 22.13 16.68
CA GLY A 180 2.60 22.40 15.30
C GLY A 180 1.74 21.75 14.23
N LEU A 181 0.68 21.01 14.61
CA LEU A 181 -0.23 20.35 13.69
C LEU A 181 -1.70 20.64 14.02
N GLN A 182 -2.51 20.87 13.00
CA GLN A 182 -3.96 20.79 13.08
C GLN A 182 -4.38 19.36 12.76
N VAL A 183 -4.82 18.62 13.77
CA VAL A 183 -5.12 17.19 13.64
C VAL A 183 -6.61 16.94 13.83
N MET A 184 -7.22 16.29 12.85
CA MET A 184 -8.58 15.78 12.87
C MET A 184 -8.56 14.25 12.84
N ARG A 185 -9.55 13.61 13.45
CA ARG A 185 -9.70 12.16 13.44
C ARG A 185 -11.16 11.73 13.25
N ALA A 186 -11.35 10.52 12.71
CA ALA A 186 -12.64 9.85 12.63
C ALA A 186 -12.49 8.35 12.92
N GLY A 187 -13.52 7.76 13.52
CA GLY A 187 -13.57 6.32 13.82
C GLY A 187 -15.00 5.88 14.11
N THR A 188 -15.27 4.58 14.12
CA THR A 188 -16.60 4.05 14.47
C THR A 188 -16.93 4.31 15.94
N VAL A 189 -18.22 4.37 16.25
CA VAL A 189 -18.71 4.49 17.64
C VAL A 189 -18.45 3.23 18.44
N GLU A 190 -18.68 2.07 17.80
CA GLU A 190 -18.65 0.76 18.48
C GLU A 190 -17.24 0.26 18.77
N GLN A 191 -16.25 0.65 17.96
CA GLN A 191 -14.87 0.18 18.08
C GLN A 191 -14.75 -1.35 18.25
N PRO A 192 -15.24 -2.17 17.29
CA PRO A 192 -15.30 -3.62 17.44
C PRO A 192 -13.93 -4.25 17.18
N VAL A 193 -12.99 -4.01 18.09
CA VAL A 193 -11.55 -4.37 17.97
C VAL A 193 -11.38 -5.85 17.64
N LEU A 194 -10.80 -6.12 16.45
CA LEU A 194 -10.53 -7.49 15.96
C LEU A 194 -11.77 -8.39 15.93
N ALA A 195 -12.99 -7.85 15.84
CA ALA A 195 -14.22 -8.63 15.99
C ALA A 195 -14.54 -9.49 14.75
N LYS A 196 -14.16 -9.02 13.55
CA LYS A 196 -14.48 -9.67 12.28
C LYS A 196 -13.23 -10.28 11.64
N ILE A 197 -13.42 -11.37 10.89
CA ILE A 197 -12.37 -12.05 10.11
C ILE A 197 -12.85 -12.28 8.68
N GLY A 198 -11.96 -12.22 7.71
CA GLY A 198 -12.32 -12.53 6.32
C GLY A 198 -11.52 -11.75 5.29
N ASP A 199 -11.86 -11.96 4.01
CA ASP A 199 -11.16 -11.30 2.92
C ASP A 199 -11.65 -9.87 2.68
N ASN A 200 -12.91 -9.69 2.33
CA ASN A 200 -13.49 -8.39 1.93
C ASN A 200 -13.82 -7.46 3.10
N LEU A 201 -12.93 -7.34 4.08
CA LEU A 201 -13.13 -6.49 5.24
C LEU A 201 -12.26 -5.22 5.15
N ARG A 202 -12.80 -4.14 5.69
CA ARG A 202 -12.07 -2.90 6.02
C ARG A 202 -12.04 -2.78 7.53
N ILE A 203 -11.07 -2.06 8.03
CA ILE A 203 -10.97 -1.79 9.47
C ILE A 203 -12.17 -0.94 9.94
N ASP A 204 -12.74 -1.30 11.09
CA ASP A 204 -13.84 -0.57 11.73
C ASP A 204 -13.60 -0.34 13.23
N TRP A 205 -12.33 -0.32 13.63
CA TRP A 205 -11.87 0.11 14.95
C TRP A 205 -10.61 0.96 14.82
N GLY A 206 -10.17 1.61 15.90
CA GLY A 206 -9.09 2.57 15.85
C GLY A 206 -9.52 3.89 15.22
N TRP A 207 -8.56 4.68 14.75
CA TRP A 207 -8.80 6.03 14.28
C TRP A 207 -8.02 6.35 13.02
N PHE A 208 -8.71 6.91 12.04
CA PHE A 208 -8.11 7.57 10.89
C PHE A 208 -7.83 9.04 11.24
N TYR A 209 -6.69 9.55 10.78
CA TYR A 209 -6.23 10.92 11.03
C TYR A 209 -5.91 11.63 9.71
N LEU A 210 -6.32 12.90 9.63
CA LEU A 210 -5.77 13.89 8.70
C LEU A 210 -5.12 14.98 9.54
N ALA A 211 -3.82 15.19 9.33
CA ALA A 211 -3.05 16.23 10.00
C ALA A 211 -2.40 17.16 8.98
N VAL A 212 -2.36 18.45 9.30
CA VAL A 212 -1.78 19.48 8.46
C VAL A 212 -0.88 20.36 9.35
N PRO A 213 0.36 20.69 8.91
CA PRO A 213 1.20 21.64 9.63
C PRO A 213 0.50 22.98 9.84
N ASP A 214 0.71 23.57 11.01
CA ASP A 214 0.24 24.92 11.28
C ASP A 214 0.90 25.91 10.32
N GLY A 215 0.11 26.85 9.81
CA GLY A 215 0.60 27.86 8.88
C GLY A 215 -0.33 29.04 8.74
N PRO A 216 0.16 30.16 8.20
CA PRO A 216 -0.66 31.34 8.00
C PRO A 216 -1.89 31.07 7.13
N GLY A 217 -3.08 31.28 7.69
CA GLY A 217 -4.35 31.12 6.98
C GLY A 217 -4.78 29.66 6.75
N VAL A 218 -4.05 28.65 7.24
CA VAL A 218 -4.46 27.26 7.21
C VAL A 218 -5.71 27.08 8.05
N VAL A 219 -6.76 26.51 7.47
CA VAL A 219 -8.04 26.23 8.15
C VAL A 219 -8.39 24.76 7.96
N THR A 220 -8.72 24.11 9.06
CA THR A 220 -9.23 22.72 9.03
C THR A 220 -10.64 22.66 9.62
N ARG A 221 -11.51 21.81 9.05
CA ARG A 221 -12.88 21.57 9.56
C ARG A 221 -13.30 20.13 9.34
N ILE A 222 -14.12 19.65 10.23
CA ILE A 222 -14.86 18.41 10.05
C ILE A 222 -16.29 18.80 9.65
N ALA A 223 -16.74 18.35 8.48
CA ALA A 223 -18.04 18.79 7.96
C ALA A 223 -18.62 17.74 7.00
N ALA A 224 -19.91 17.88 6.63
CA ALA A 224 -20.47 17.19 5.49
C ALA A 224 -19.68 17.55 4.20
N ASP A 225 -19.35 16.58 3.38
CA ASP A 225 -18.50 16.74 2.19
C ASP A 225 -19.02 17.80 1.23
N VAL A 226 -20.33 17.76 0.91
CA VAL A 226 -20.98 18.75 0.05
C VAL A 226 -20.83 20.17 0.64
N ARG A 227 -21.00 20.34 1.96
CA ARG A 227 -20.91 21.63 2.62
C ARG A 227 -19.48 22.18 2.62
N ALA A 228 -18.50 21.31 2.90
CA ALA A 228 -17.09 21.70 2.92
C ALA A 228 -16.61 22.12 1.52
N ARG A 229 -16.92 21.31 0.51
CA ARG A 229 -16.52 21.55 -0.90
C ARG A 229 -17.23 22.79 -1.47
N ALA A 230 -18.54 22.94 -1.26
CA ALA A 230 -19.29 24.12 -1.71
C ALA A 230 -18.71 25.42 -1.11
N SER A 231 -18.40 25.42 0.20
CA SER A 231 -17.78 26.56 0.87
C SER A 231 -16.45 26.98 0.22
N PHE A 232 -15.61 26.02 -0.12
CA PHE A 232 -14.35 26.28 -0.81
C PHE A 232 -14.56 26.77 -2.25
N VAL A 233 -15.46 26.14 -2.99
CA VAL A 233 -15.80 26.53 -4.38
C VAL A 233 -16.28 27.97 -4.45
N GLU A 234 -17.18 28.35 -3.56
CA GLU A 234 -17.78 29.69 -3.54
C GLU A 234 -16.84 30.76 -2.96
N ARG A 235 -16.23 30.46 -1.81
CA ARG A 235 -15.54 31.48 -0.98
C ARG A 235 -14.04 31.24 -0.79
N GLY A 236 -13.51 30.08 -1.19
CA GLY A 236 -12.10 29.70 -0.95
C GLY A 236 -11.79 29.36 0.51
N THR A 237 -12.81 29.05 1.34
CA THR A 237 -12.65 28.73 2.76
C THR A 237 -13.58 27.58 3.19
N LEU A 238 -13.47 27.13 4.44
CA LEU A 238 -14.34 26.12 5.05
C LEU A 238 -15.51 26.77 5.80
N PRO A 239 -16.52 25.97 6.23
CA PRO A 239 -17.53 26.40 7.19
C PRO A 239 -16.91 27.01 8.45
N ALA A 240 -17.66 27.86 9.17
CA ALA A 240 -17.14 28.55 10.35
C ALA A 240 -16.79 27.61 11.51
N GLU A 241 -17.56 26.52 11.66
CA GLU A 241 -17.46 25.58 12.78
C GLU A 241 -17.39 24.12 12.28
N ASP A 242 -16.86 23.23 13.12
CA ASP A 242 -16.95 21.80 12.92
C ASP A 242 -18.41 21.34 13.02
N ASP A 243 -18.77 20.30 12.28
CA ASP A 243 -20.08 19.66 12.35
C ASP A 243 -20.22 18.93 13.70
N GLY A 244 -21.16 19.35 14.50
CA GLY A 244 -21.47 18.76 15.82
C GLY A 244 -22.54 17.67 15.77
N ASP A 245 -23.14 17.40 14.61
CA ASP A 245 -24.21 16.40 14.44
C ASP A 245 -23.62 14.99 14.30
N MET A 246 -23.18 14.45 15.40
CA MET A 246 -22.60 13.11 15.57
C MET A 246 -23.14 12.42 16.83
N PRO A 247 -23.17 11.05 16.89
CA PRO A 247 -22.74 10.14 15.84
C PRO A 247 -23.78 10.02 14.71
N ARG A 248 -23.30 9.70 13.49
CA ARG A 248 -24.17 9.33 12.37
C ARG A 248 -23.47 8.37 11.43
N ALA A 249 -24.20 7.70 10.54
CA ALA A 249 -23.65 6.79 9.56
C ALA A 249 -22.59 7.49 8.67
N ALA A 250 -21.54 6.79 8.29
CA ALA A 250 -20.45 7.36 7.52
C ALA A 250 -20.89 7.80 6.10
N ASP A 251 -22.03 7.32 5.60
CA ASP A 251 -22.65 7.75 4.34
C ASP A 251 -23.75 8.81 4.53
N ASP A 252 -24.21 9.06 5.76
CA ASP A 252 -25.15 10.13 6.03
C ASP A 252 -24.43 11.50 5.99
N ARG A 253 -24.72 12.27 4.92
CA ARG A 253 -24.05 13.56 4.67
C ARG A 253 -22.52 13.46 4.74
N ALA A 254 -21.98 12.29 4.40
CA ALA A 254 -20.59 11.88 4.26
C ALA A 254 -19.58 12.81 5.01
N PRO A 255 -19.37 12.64 6.33
CA PRO A 255 -18.44 13.48 7.08
C PRO A 255 -17.02 13.33 6.55
N VAL A 256 -16.36 14.48 6.35
CA VAL A 256 -14.97 14.56 5.88
C VAL A 256 -14.10 15.38 6.83
N LEU A 257 -12.86 15.00 6.93
CA LEU A 257 -11.79 15.77 7.55
C LEU A 257 -11.22 16.67 6.44
N ALA A 258 -11.44 17.98 6.50
CA ALA A 258 -11.13 18.91 5.42
C ALA A 258 -10.13 19.99 5.84
N ALA A 259 -9.24 20.35 4.90
CA ALA A 259 -8.25 21.41 5.07
C ALA A 259 -8.26 22.36 3.88
N VAL A 260 -8.11 23.67 4.14
CA VAL A 260 -7.79 24.70 3.16
C VAL A 260 -6.41 25.27 3.45
N LEU A 261 -5.60 25.33 2.43
CA LEU A 261 -4.18 25.66 2.45
C LEU A 261 -3.94 26.84 1.49
N PRO A 262 -3.97 28.08 2.00
CA PRO A 262 -3.66 29.25 1.17
C PRO A 262 -2.17 29.23 0.79
N LEU A 263 -1.88 29.20 -0.49
CA LEU A 263 -0.50 29.29 -1.01
C LEU A 263 -0.10 30.72 -1.34
N GLY A 264 -1.09 31.65 -1.33
CA GLY A 264 -0.88 33.04 -1.67
C GLY A 264 -0.48 33.24 -3.13
N ARG A 265 0.41 34.18 -3.38
CA ARG A 265 0.87 34.51 -4.73
C ARG A 265 1.98 33.56 -5.19
N VAL A 266 1.59 32.58 -5.98
CA VAL A 266 2.48 31.58 -6.57
C VAL A 266 3.09 32.11 -7.88
N ALA A 267 4.41 32.15 -7.96
CA ALA A 267 5.18 32.57 -9.13
C ALA A 267 5.92 31.38 -9.77
N VAL A 268 6.97 31.66 -10.55
CA VAL A 268 7.82 30.62 -11.17
C VAL A 268 8.53 29.76 -10.11
N GLN A 269 8.92 30.37 -8.99
CA GLN A 269 9.43 29.61 -7.84
C GLN A 269 8.27 28.83 -7.19
N PRO A 270 8.44 27.52 -6.97
CA PRO A 270 7.37 26.69 -6.45
C PRO A 270 7.05 27.00 -4.98
N VAL A 271 5.78 26.87 -4.63
CA VAL A 271 5.30 26.80 -3.25
C VAL A 271 4.94 25.36 -2.97
N ALA A 272 5.50 24.79 -1.92
CA ALA A 272 5.34 23.39 -1.54
C ALA A 272 4.81 23.25 -0.12
N GLY A 273 4.16 22.11 0.14
CA GLY A 273 3.69 21.71 1.46
C GLY A 273 3.22 20.28 1.47
N HIS A 274 2.69 19.83 2.61
CA HIS A 274 2.20 18.47 2.76
C HIS A 274 1.11 18.37 3.82
N ALA A 275 0.37 17.25 3.76
CA ALA A 275 -0.55 16.78 4.78
C ALA A 275 -0.19 15.33 5.12
N LEU A 276 -0.52 14.90 6.34
CA LEU A 276 -0.32 13.53 6.81
C LEU A 276 -1.67 12.81 6.84
N LEU A 277 -1.69 11.60 6.27
CA LEU A 277 -2.77 10.63 6.39
C LEU A 277 -2.25 9.50 7.27
N ALA A 278 -2.92 9.20 8.38
CA ALA A 278 -2.46 8.16 9.30
C ALA A 278 -3.62 7.32 9.81
N TYR A 279 -3.30 6.09 10.22
CA TYR A 279 -4.26 5.21 10.87
C TYR A 279 -3.64 4.58 12.13
N ASP A 280 -4.30 4.68 13.26
CA ASP A 280 -3.92 3.99 14.49
C ASP A 280 -4.96 2.92 14.81
N ASP A 281 -4.59 1.66 14.61
CA ASP A 281 -5.45 0.50 14.84
C ASP A 281 -5.45 0.04 16.30
N GLU A 282 -4.61 0.62 17.16
CA GLU A 282 -4.38 0.27 18.58
C GLU A 282 -3.98 -1.19 18.80
N TRP A 283 -4.73 -2.13 18.25
CA TRP A 283 -4.49 -3.56 18.20
C TRP A 283 -4.58 -4.03 16.75
N ALA A 284 -3.46 -4.50 16.22
CA ALA A 284 -3.32 -4.75 14.79
C ALA A 284 -3.79 -6.14 14.36
N VAL A 285 -3.40 -7.17 15.12
CA VAL A 285 -3.76 -8.56 14.87
C VAL A 285 -3.95 -9.31 16.20
N GLU A 286 -4.57 -10.48 16.12
CA GLU A 286 -4.59 -11.46 17.22
C GLU A 286 -3.73 -12.65 16.81
N PHE A 287 -2.75 -13.01 17.63
CA PHE A 287 -1.87 -14.14 17.42
C PHE A 287 -1.95 -15.09 18.62
N LEU A 288 -2.35 -16.34 18.35
CA LEU A 288 -2.57 -17.36 19.37
C LEU A 288 -3.41 -16.83 20.55
N GLU A 289 -4.54 -16.20 20.20
CA GLU A 289 -5.53 -15.63 21.11
C GLU A 289 -5.04 -14.42 21.93
N ALA A 290 -3.81 -13.95 21.68
CA ALA A 290 -3.27 -12.75 22.30
C ALA A 290 -3.25 -11.57 21.30
N ARG A 291 -3.74 -10.41 21.73
CA ARG A 291 -3.72 -9.19 20.92
C ARG A 291 -2.31 -8.68 20.76
N ALA A 292 -1.91 -8.39 19.53
CA ALA A 292 -0.61 -7.83 19.17
C ALA A 292 -0.75 -6.39 18.68
N ARG A 293 0.13 -5.51 19.13
CA ARG A 293 0.24 -4.13 18.66
C ARG A 293 1.10 -4.06 17.42
N ALA A 294 0.81 -3.12 16.55
CA ALA A 294 1.73 -2.78 15.46
C ALA A 294 3.14 -2.49 16.02
N TRP A 295 4.17 -2.83 15.26
CA TRP A 295 5.57 -2.75 15.70
C TRP A 295 5.97 -1.35 16.19
N TRP A 296 5.52 -0.30 15.51
CA TRP A 296 5.79 1.08 15.91
C TRP A 296 5.23 1.44 17.29
N ARG A 297 4.16 0.74 17.74
CA ARG A 297 3.50 0.97 19.04
C ARG A 297 4.15 0.20 20.20
N ARG A 298 5.09 -0.71 19.95
CA ARG A 298 5.67 -1.59 20.99
C ARG A 298 6.32 -0.83 22.15
N GLY A 299 6.86 0.35 21.87
CA GLY A 299 7.50 1.23 22.88
C GLY A 299 6.55 2.18 23.60
N GLY A 300 5.20 2.05 23.39
CA GLY A 300 4.21 2.92 24.02
C GLY A 300 3.95 4.23 23.28
N LEU A 301 4.48 4.41 22.06
CA LEU A 301 4.15 5.56 21.21
C LEU A 301 2.66 5.53 20.87
N ASP A 302 1.97 6.65 21.05
CA ASP A 302 0.57 6.84 20.65
C ASP A 302 0.45 7.59 19.31
N ALA A 303 -0.78 7.78 18.84
CA ALA A 303 -1.03 8.49 17.59
C ALA A 303 -0.50 9.93 17.57
N ALA A 304 -0.61 10.65 18.68
CA ALA A 304 -0.11 12.04 18.79
C ALA A 304 1.42 12.06 18.67
N GLY A 305 2.09 11.14 19.36
CA GLY A 305 3.55 10.95 19.27
C GLY A 305 3.99 10.52 17.87
N LEU A 306 3.24 9.61 17.23
CA LEU A 306 3.51 9.17 15.86
C LEU A 306 3.41 10.33 14.86
N LEU A 307 2.34 11.13 14.92
CA LEU A 307 2.14 12.27 14.01
C LEU A 307 3.23 13.33 14.20
N ARG A 308 3.59 13.65 15.44
CA ARG A 308 4.68 14.59 15.74
C ARG A 308 6.03 14.09 15.21
N LEU A 309 6.33 12.80 15.39
CA LEU A 309 7.54 12.19 14.87
C LEU A 309 7.57 12.22 13.34
N ALA A 310 6.47 11.79 12.70
CA ALA A 310 6.33 11.79 11.26
C ALA A 310 6.51 13.21 10.65
N GLU A 311 5.92 14.23 11.28
CA GLU A 311 6.10 15.62 10.85
C GLU A 311 7.57 16.05 10.97
N SER A 312 8.21 15.79 12.10
CA SER A 312 9.60 16.19 12.32
C SER A 312 10.59 15.51 11.36
N GLU A 313 10.25 14.33 10.85
CA GLU A 313 11.08 13.54 9.95
C GLU A 313 10.73 13.74 8.46
N TYR A 314 9.65 14.45 8.13
CA TYR A 314 9.12 14.54 6.75
C TYR A 314 10.19 14.89 5.71
N ALA A 315 10.94 15.95 5.91
CA ALA A 315 11.95 16.42 4.94
C ALA A 315 13.03 15.37 4.69
N ALA A 316 13.50 14.72 5.76
CA ALA A 316 14.52 13.66 5.67
C ALA A 316 13.96 12.40 5.01
N LEU A 317 12.72 12.01 5.35
CA LEU A 317 12.04 10.84 4.77
C LEU A 317 11.71 11.06 3.29
N ASN A 318 11.25 12.24 2.91
CA ASN A 318 11.01 12.56 1.50
C ASN A 318 12.30 12.43 0.68
N ALA A 319 13.39 13.05 1.12
CA ALA A 319 14.68 12.98 0.43
C ALA A 319 15.27 11.55 0.41
N ARG A 320 15.08 10.77 1.49
CA ARG A 320 15.50 9.36 1.55
C ARG A 320 14.68 8.49 0.59
N SER A 321 13.38 8.73 0.50
CA SER A 321 12.47 8.02 -0.40
C SER A 321 12.77 8.35 -1.86
N GLU A 322 13.09 9.61 -2.18
CA GLU A 322 13.50 10.02 -3.53
C GLU A 322 14.75 9.29 -4.00
N ARG A 323 15.76 9.20 -3.14
CA ARG A 323 16.98 8.43 -3.46
C ARG A 323 16.70 6.96 -3.63
N PHE A 324 15.94 6.36 -2.71
CA PHE A 324 15.55 4.94 -2.81
C PHE A 324 14.80 4.64 -4.11
N ASP A 325 13.81 5.46 -4.45
CA ASP A 325 13.05 5.33 -5.70
C ASP A 325 13.96 5.43 -6.93
N ALA A 326 14.87 6.40 -6.97
CA ALA A 326 15.78 6.60 -8.10
C ALA A 326 16.74 5.41 -8.26
N ASP A 327 17.35 4.95 -7.17
CA ASP A 327 18.33 3.87 -7.19
C ASP A 327 17.69 2.53 -7.57
N LEU A 328 16.53 2.22 -7.01
CA LEU A 328 15.81 0.99 -7.33
C LEU A 328 15.27 1.03 -8.77
N THR A 329 14.65 2.14 -9.19
CA THR A 329 14.16 2.28 -10.57
C THR A 329 15.29 2.11 -11.58
N LYS A 330 16.43 2.76 -11.38
CA LYS A 330 17.61 2.62 -12.23
C LYS A 330 18.09 1.16 -12.31
N THR A 331 18.11 0.45 -11.19
CA THR A 331 18.51 -0.95 -11.13
C THR A 331 17.55 -1.85 -11.93
N LEU A 332 16.24 -1.60 -11.80
CA LEU A 332 15.21 -2.37 -12.49
C LEU A 332 15.17 -2.06 -14.00
N GLU A 333 15.34 -0.79 -14.38
CA GLU A 333 15.37 -0.36 -15.80
C GLU A 333 16.54 -0.96 -16.58
N ALA A 334 17.63 -1.35 -15.90
CA ALA A 334 18.72 -2.10 -16.54
C ALA A 334 18.27 -3.46 -17.11
N ARG A 335 17.12 -3.99 -16.68
CA ARG A 335 16.47 -5.20 -17.22
C ARG A 335 15.35 -4.87 -18.22
N GLY A 336 15.11 -3.61 -18.51
CA GLY A 336 14.08 -3.11 -19.42
C GLY A 336 12.92 -2.41 -18.72
N ARG A 337 12.32 -1.45 -19.42
CA ARG A 337 11.25 -0.59 -18.87
C ARG A 337 10.04 -1.39 -18.39
N ALA A 338 9.53 -2.32 -19.20
CA ALA A 338 8.36 -3.14 -18.85
C ALA A 338 8.61 -3.99 -17.60
N PHE A 339 9.85 -4.52 -17.44
CA PHE A 339 10.23 -5.22 -16.21
C PHE A 339 10.21 -4.29 -15.00
N ALA A 340 10.78 -3.08 -15.15
CA ALA A 340 10.79 -2.11 -14.06
C ALA A 340 9.39 -1.70 -13.64
N ASP A 341 8.49 -1.42 -14.59
CA ASP A 341 7.11 -1.03 -14.31
C ASP A 341 6.35 -2.11 -13.49
N VAL A 342 6.48 -3.38 -13.89
CA VAL A 342 5.86 -4.51 -13.17
C VAL A 342 6.50 -4.71 -11.79
N ALA A 343 7.84 -4.67 -11.71
CA ALA A 343 8.56 -4.89 -10.46
C ALA A 343 8.28 -3.78 -9.42
N ILE A 344 8.16 -2.52 -9.86
CA ILE A 344 7.78 -1.39 -8.99
C ILE A 344 6.36 -1.60 -8.43
N LEU A 345 5.41 -2.02 -9.27
CA LEU A 345 4.06 -2.29 -8.82
C LEU A 345 4.03 -3.47 -7.83
N ALA A 346 4.73 -4.56 -8.14
CA ALA A 346 4.87 -5.71 -7.24
C ALA A 346 5.51 -5.32 -5.91
N PHE A 347 6.52 -4.44 -5.90
CA PHE A 347 7.13 -3.89 -4.70
C PHE A 347 6.07 -3.22 -3.79
N ARG A 348 5.22 -2.36 -4.36
CA ARG A 348 4.14 -1.69 -3.63
C ARG A 348 3.12 -2.67 -3.08
N GLN A 349 2.70 -3.65 -3.89
CA GLN A 349 1.71 -4.66 -3.51
C GLN A 349 2.24 -5.59 -2.43
N THR A 350 3.49 -6.01 -2.51
CA THR A 350 4.11 -6.88 -1.51
C THR A 350 4.07 -6.23 -0.12
N LEU A 351 4.51 -4.98 0.00
CA LEU A 351 4.46 -4.28 1.29
C LEU A 351 3.02 -4.06 1.78
N ALA A 352 2.12 -3.65 0.87
CA ALA A 352 0.71 -3.38 1.20
C ALA A 352 -0.08 -4.62 1.66
N ALA A 353 0.41 -5.83 1.34
CA ALA A 353 -0.26 -7.08 1.70
C ALA A 353 0.15 -7.63 3.08
N HIS A 354 0.97 -6.91 3.83
CA HIS A 354 1.53 -7.40 5.09
C HIS A 354 1.30 -6.44 6.26
N LYS A 355 1.30 -6.99 7.48
CA LYS A 355 1.23 -6.22 8.74
C LYS A 355 2.35 -6.62 9.69
N LEU A 356 3.19 -5.65 10.08
CA LEU A 356 4.29 -5.85 11.03
C LEU A 356 3.83 -5.52 12.45
N VAL A 357 3.96 -6.50 13.34
CA VAL A 357 3.54 -6.39 14.75
C VAL A 357 4.64 -6.86 15.69
N ALA A 358 4.53 -6.50 16.95
CA ALA A 358 5.34 -7.06 18.02
C ALA A 358 4.67 -8.33 18.59
N HIS A 359 5.43 -9.40 18.72
CA HIS A 359 4.97 -10.62 19.37
C HIS A 359 4.47 -10.31 20.78
N PRO A 360 3.24 -10.71 21.16
CA PRO A 360 2.62 -10.26 22.41
C PRO A 360 3.35 -10.70 23.68
N LYS A 361 4.14 -11.77 23.63
CA LYS A 361 4.90 -12.29 24.79
C LYS A 361 6.37 -11.92 24.75
N THR A 362 7.04 -12.03 23.59
CA THR A 362 8.50 -11.87 23.47
C THR A 362 8.93 -10.50 22.97
N GLY A 363 8.01 -9.73 22.38
CA GLY A 363 8.31 -8.45 21.74
C GLY A 363 9.07 -8.56 20.41
N GLN A 364 9.37 -9.77 19.92
CA GLN A 364 10.04 -9.97 18.63
C GLN A 364 9.13 -9.56 17.46
N PRO A 365 9.68 -9.20 16.30
CA PRO A 365 8.87 -8.87 15.15
C PRO A 365 8.16 -10.10 14.58
N LEU A 366 6.85 -9.95 14.29
CA LEU A 366 6.05 -10.88 13.49
C LEU A 366 5.50 -10.11 12.29
N TYR A 367 5.55 -10.71 11.10
CA TYR A 367 5.14 -10.06 9.87
C TYR A 367 4.15 -10.94 9.11
N PHE A 368 2.87 -10.59 9.19
CA PHE A 368 1.79 -11.38 8.66
C PHE A 368 1.39 -10.92 7.26
N SER A 369 1.44 -11.83 6.30
CA SER A 369 0.78 -11.65 5.00
C SER A 369 -0.73 -11.80 5.14
N LYS A 370 -1.49 -11.15 4.25
CA LYS A 370 -2.90 -11.43 4.02
C LYS A 370 -3.09 -11.86 2.57
N GLU A 371 -3.76 -12.96 2.38
CA GLU A 371 -4.22 -13.42 1.07
C GLU A 371 -5.43 -12.59 0.64
N ASN A 372 -5.20 -11.66 -0.29
CA ASN A 372 -6.22 -10.73 -0.77
C ASN A 372 -6.93 -11.28 -2.01
N PHE A 373 -8.22 -10.97 -2.18
CA PHE A 373 -9.09 -11.42 -3.28
C PHE A 373 -9.24 -12.94 -3.38
N SER A 374 -9.09 -13.65 -2.27
CA SER A 374 -9.24 -15.09 -2.18
C SER A 374 -10.04 -15.48 -0.93
N ASN A 375 -9.41 -16.11 0.05
CA ASN A 375 -10.07 -16.59 1.27
C ASN A 375 -9.79 -15.72 2.51
N GLY A 376 -8.85 -14.79 2.42
CA GLY A 376 -8.42 -13.91 3.50
C GLY A 376 -7.54 -14.59 4.54
N CYS A 377 -6.93 -15.73 4.25
CA CYS A 377 -5.97 -16.36 5.13
C CYS A 377 -4.77 -15.45 5.40
N MET A 378 -4.14 -15.63 6.54
CA MET A 378 -2.95 -14.88 6.94
C MET A 378 -1.81 -15.81 7.31
N GLY A 379 -0.57 -15.36 7.01
CA GLY A 379 0.62 -16.18 7.18
C GLY A 379 0.58 -17.44 6.33
N THR A 380 -0.10 -17.37 5.17
CA THR A 380 -0.25 -18.47 4.21
C THR A 380 1.11 -18.80 3.61
N VAL A 381 1.55 -20.04 3.73
CA VAL A 381 2.93 -20.43 3.40
C VAL A 381 3.18 -20.39 1.89
N ASP A 382 2.24 -20.87 1.07
CA ASP A 382 2.33 -20.84 -0.40
C ASP A 382 2.23 -19.41 -0.99
N VAL A 383 1.70 -18.44 -0.25
CA VAL A 383 1.76 -17.00 -0.58
C VAL A 383 3.09 -16.37 -0.11
N THR A 384 3.59 -16.80 1.06
CA THR A 384 4.88 -16.32 1.58
C THR A 384 6.04 -16.79 0.71
N TYR A 385 6.00 -18.03 0.21
CA TYR A 385 7.06 -18.61 -0.60
C TYR A 385 7.37 -17.79 -1.88
N PRO A 386 6.42 -17.48 -2.78
CA PRO A 386 6.71 -16.69 -3.98
C PRO A 386 7.06 -15.23 -3.68
N SER A 387 6.70 -14.69 -2.52
CA SER A 387 7.10 -13.35 -2.09
C SER A 387 8.46 -13.32 -1.40
N SER A 388 8.99 -14.46 -0.95
CA SER A 388 10.23 -14.56 -0.18
C SER A 388 11.47 -13.98 -0.87
N PRO A 389 11.65 -14.06 -2.21
CA PRO A 389 12.79 -13.41 -2.90
C PRO A 389 12.84 -11.91 -2.66
N PHE A 390 11.69 -11.23 -2.55
CA PHE A 390 11.63 -9.82 -2.19
C PHE A 390 12.32 -9.56 -0.84
N PHE A 391 11.96 -10.33 0.17
CA PHE A 391 12.48 -10.15 1.53
C PHE A 391 13.94 -10.59 1.64
N LEU A 392 14.35 -11.64 0.95
CA LEU A 392 15.76 -12.04 0.87
C LEU A 392 16.63 -10.93 0.27
N VAL A 393 16.13 -10.20 -0.73
CA VAL A 393 16.87 -9.09 -1.36
C VAL A 393 16.86 -7.83 -0.49
N PHE A 394 15.73 -7.46 0.09
CA PHE A 394 15.58 -6.16 0.76
C PHE A 394 15.81 -6.21 2.27
N ASN A 395 15.30 -7.22 2.95
CA ASN A 395 15.47 -7.38 4.40
C ASN A 395 15.13 -8.81 4.86
N PRO A 396 16.12 -9.69 5.03
CA PRO A 396 15.90 -11.08 5.46
C PRO A 396 15.27 -11.20 6.85
N ALA A 397 15.39 -10.19 7.72
CA ALA A 397 14.72 -10.20 9.02
C ALA A 397 13.19 -10.13 8.89
N LEU A 398 12.65 -9.53 7.81
CA LEU A 398 11.22 -9.57 7.52
C LEU A 398 10.77 -10.97 7.10
N LEU A 399 11.60 -11.74 6.38
CA LEU A 399 11.29 -13.13 6.06
C LEU A 399 11.30 -13.98 7.34
N GLU A 400 12.29 -13.85 8.21
CA GLU A 400 12.27 -14.54 9.51
C GLU A 400 11.02 -14.20 10.32
N ALA A 401 10.61 -12.93 10.31
CA ALA A 401 9.40 -12.49 11.00
C ALA A 401 8.10 -13.09 10.41
N GLN A 402 8.12 -13.51 9.13
CA GLN A 402 7.01 -14.26 8.51
C GLN A 402 7.05 -15.75 8.86
N LEU A 403 8.23 -16.36 8.89
CA LEU A 403 8.37 -17.78 9.15
C LEU A 403 8.18 -18.13 10.63
N ARG A 404 8.59 -17.26 11.54
CA ARG A 404 8.50 -17.46 12.99
C ARG A 404 7.10 -17.85 13.46
N PRO A 405 6.01 -17.12 13.15
CA PRO A 405 4.68 -17.48 13.65
C PRO A 405 4.18 -18.83 13.13
N VAL A 406 4.59 -19.24 11.93
CA VAL A 406 4.27 -20.57 11.36
C VAL A 406 4.97 -21.67 12.14
N LEU A 407 6.26 -21.50 12.43
CA LEU A 407 7.07 -22.46 13.21
C LEU A 407 6.58 -22.56 14.65
N GLU A 408 6.24 -21.43 15.28
CA GLU A 408 5.70 -21.40 16.63
C GLU A 408 4.37 -22.16 16.69
N TYR A 409 3.43 -21.87 15.78
CA TYR A 409 2.15 -22.55 15.71
C TYR A 409 2.32 -24.06 15.46
N ALA A 410 3.18 -24.46 14.52
CA ALA A 410 3.46 -25.87 14.23
C ALA A 410 4.14 -26.62 15.38
N SER A 411 4.72 -25.91 16.35
CA SER A 411 5.31 -26.48 17.56
C SER A 411 4.30 -26.75 18.67
N LEU A 412 3.08 -26.22 18.56
CA LEU A 412 2.06 -26.38 19.58
C LEU A 412 1.45 -27.80 19.57
N PRO A 413 1.05 -28.37 20.71
CA PRO A 413 0.41 -29.70 20.77
C PRO A 413 -0.89 -29.79 19.95
N ARG A 414 -1.56 -28.68 19.67
CA ARG A 414 -2.79 -28.63 18.87
C ARG A 414 -2.52 -28.94 17.38
N TRP A 415 -1.33 -28.59 16.84
CA TRP A 415 -0.92 -29.01 15.51
C TRP A 415 -0.30 -30.41 15.56
N ARG A 416 -1.13 -31.40 15.27
CA ARG A 416 -0.76 -32.84 15.44
C ARG A 416 -0.14 -33.46 14.20
N PHE A 417 -0.18 -32.77 13.07
CA PHE A 417 0.29 -33.30 11.80
C PHE A 417 1.83 -33.24 11.70
N PRO A 418 2.45 -34.19 10.97
CA PRO A 418 3.90 -34.26 10.82
C PRO A 418 4.47 -33.32 9.73
N TYR A 419 3.68 -32.39 9.23
CA TYR A 419 4.00 -31.46 8.15
C TYR A 419 3.64 -30.02 8.52
N ALA A 420 4.06 -29.04 7.66
CA ALA A 420 3.79 -27.63 7.89
C ALA A 420 2.31 -27.29 7.71
N PRO A 421 1.77 -26.33 8.48
CA PRO A 421 0.44 -25.80 8.24
C PRO A 421 0.40 -24.93 6.98
N HIS A 422 -0.77 -24.84 6.34
CA HIS A 422 -0.99 -23.97 5.20
C HIS A 422 -1.08 -22.49 5.61
N ASP A 423 -1.84 -22.17 6.67
CA ASP A 423 -2.07 -20.81 7.14
C ASP A 423 -2.16 -20.74 8.68
N LEU A 424 -2.31 -19.55 9.21
CA LEU A 424 -2.44 -19.29 10.64
C LEU A 424 -3.85 -18.83 11.05
N GLY A 425 -4.78 -18.72 10.12
CA GLY A 425 -6.13 -18.22 10.36
C GLY A 425 -6.58 -17.23 9.29
N ARG A 426 -7.69 -16.53 9.54
CA ARG A 426 -8.18 -15.46 8.67
C ARG A 426 -7.91 -14.09 9.27
N TYR A 427 -7.42 -13.19 8.41
CA TYR A 427 -7.05 -11.83 8.80
C TYR A 427 -8.22 -11.11 9.51
N PRO A 428 -7.98 -10.46 10.67
CA PRO A 428 -6.69 -10.21 11.32
C PRO A 428 -6.37 -11.17 12.48
N LYS A 429 -6.91 -12.42 12.49
CA LYS A 429 -6.71 -13.41 13.57
C LYS A 429 -5.89 -14.61 13.11
N ALA A 430 -4.67 -14.71 13.63
CA ALA A 430 -3.76 -15.83 13.45
C ALA A 430 -3.91 -16.81 14.62
N ASN A 431 -5.07 -17.46 14.76
CA ASN A 431 -5.41 -18.31 15.90
C ASN A 431 -5.43 -19.81 15.56
N GLY A 432 -4.97 -20.21 14.38
CA GLY A 432 -4.90 -21.60 13.91
C GLY A 432 -5.44 -21.74 12.49
N GLN A 433 -4.92 -22.72 11.78
CA GLN A 433 -5.25 -22.98 10.39
C GLN A 433 -6.75 -23.14 10.15
N VAL A 434 -7.22 -22.52 9.06
CA VAL A 434 -8.62 -22.59 8.63
C VAL A 434 -8.80 -23.25 7.26
N TYR A 435 -7.76 -23.32 6.44
CA TYR A 435 -7.82 -23.98 5.14
C TYR A 435 -7.96 -25.51 5.27
N GLY A 436 -8.58 -26.14 4.26
CA GLY A 436 -8.77 -27.59 4.19
C GLY A 436 -9.48 -28.15 5.43
N GLY A 437 -8.92 -29.20 6.01
CA GLY A 437 -9.42 -29.84 7.25
C GLY A 437 -9.08 -29.07 8.53
N GLY A 438 -8.40 -27.94 8.44
CA GLY A 438 -7.94 -27.16 9.59
C GLY A 438 -7.01 -27.97 10.47
N GLU A 439 -7.25 -27.97 11.79
CA GLU A 439 -6.51 -28.77 12.77
C GLU A 439 -7.08 -30.17 12.97
N LYS A 440 -8.16 -30.53 12.27
CA LYS A 440 -8.98 -31.71 12.58
C LYS A 440 -8.68 -32.91 11.70
N THR A 441 -8.55 -32.69 10.39
CA THR A 441 -8.38 -33.74 9.38
C THR A 441 -7.29 -33.40 8.39
N GLU A 442 -6.79 -34.42 7.68
CA GLU A 442 -5.83 -34.26 6.59
C GLU A 442 -6.51 -33.91 5.24
N ASP A 443 -7.83 -33.73 5.25
CA ASP A 443 -8.60 -33.46 4.05
C ASP A 443 -8.21 -32.11 3.45
N ARG A 444 -7.84 -32.13 2.17
CA ARG A 444 -7.37 -30.95 1.39
C ARG A 444 -6.22 -30.19 2.03
N GLN A 445 -5.37 -30.84 2.81
CA GLN A 445 -4.10 -30.29 3.27
C GLN A 445 -3.10 -30.25 2.09
N MET A 446 -2.05 -29.42 2.22
CA MET A 446 -0.98 -29.28 1.23
C MET A 446 0.39 -29.65 1.85
N PRO A 447 0.55 -30.88 2.35
CA PRO A 447 1.64 -31.23 3.26
C PRO A 447 3.03 -31.18 2.64
N VAL A 448 3.15 -31.59 1.38
CA VAL A 448 4.46 -31.64 0.67
C VAL A 448 4.89 -30.24 0.26
N GLU A 449 3.96 -29.48 -0.31
CA GLU A 449 4.22 -28.11 -0.75
C GLU A 449 4.63 -27.22 0.43
N GLU A 450 3.81 -27.16 1.48
CA GLU A 450 4.04 -26.25 2.59
C GLU A 450 5.29 -26.59 3.40
N SER A 451 5.55 -27.88 3.62
CA SER A 451 6.80 -28.32 4.26
C SER A 451 8.03 -28.01 3.40
N GLY A 452 7.93 -28.23 2.09
CA GLY A 452 8.99 -27.91 1.13
C GLY A 452 9.25 -26.41 1.08
N ASN A 453 8.21 -25.58 0.95
CA ASN A 453 8.30 -24.12 0.93
C ASN A 453 9.00 -23.58 2.17
N MET A 454 8.60 -24.03 3.36
CA MET A 454 9.22 -23.61 4.63
C MET A 454 10.72 -23.97 4.70
N LEU A 455 11.07 -25.20 4.32
CA LEU A 455 12.47 -25.67 4.32
C LEU A 455 13.33 -24.93 3.31
N ILE A 456 12.81 -24.63 2.10
CA ILE A 456 13.51 -23.85 1.08
C ILE A 456 13.76 -22.43 1.57
N MET A 457 12.77 -21.77 2.16
CA MET A 457 12.93 -20.41 2.68
C MET A 457 13.94 -20.34 3.83
N LEU A 458 13.91 -21.29 4.76
CA LEU A 458 14.90 -21.37 5.85
C LEU A 458 16.31 -21.70 5.29
N GLY A 459 16.39 -22.59 4.31
CA GLY A 459 17.65 -22.88 3.62
C GLY A 459 18.20 -21.66 2.88
N ALA A 460 17.35 -20.87 2.23
CA ALA A 460 17.77 -19.64 1.57
C ALA A 460 18.29 -18.59 2.58
N LEU A 461 17.65 -18.42 3.72
CA LEU A 461 18.15 -17.57 4.82
C LEU A 461 19.53 -18.01 5.29
N ALA A 462 19.74 -19.32 5.48
CA ALA A 462 21.00 -19.86 5.90
C ALA A 462 22.12 -19.66 4.84
N VAL A 463 21.84 -20.00 3.59
CA VAL A 463 22.85 -20.00 2.51
C VAL A 463 23.20 -18.58 2.05
N LEU A 464 22.19 -17.71 1.92
CA LEU A 464 22.40 -16.36 1.36
C LEU A 464 22.77 -15.32 2.42
N HIS A 465 22.40 -15.53 3.68
CA HIS A 465 22.53 -14.52 4.73
C HIS A 465 23.16 -15.02 6.02
N ASP A 466 23.62 -16.29 6.07
CA ASP A 466 24.19 -16.93 7.28
C ASP A 466 23.25 -16.87 8.50
N ARG A 467 21.92 -16.91 8.25
CA ARG A 467 20.88 -16.82 9.28
C ARG A 467 20.30 -18.18 9.57
N VAL A 468 20.83 -18.82 10.61
CA VAL A 468 20.49 -20.21 10.97
C VAL A 468 19.75 -20.32 12.31
N GLU A 469 19.65 -19.22 13.07
CA GLU A 469 19.13 -19.22 14.44
C GLU A 469 17.67 -19.68 14.49
N LEU A 470 16.84 -19.24 13.56
CA LEU A 470 15.44 -19.62 13.48
C LEU A 470 15.30 -21.11 13.19
N ALA A 471 16.06 -21.66 12.24
CA ALA A 471 16.07 -23.08 11.94
C ALA A 471 16.57 -23.92 13.14
N ARG A 472 17.59 -23.42 13.85
CA ARG A 472 18.12 -24.09 15.06
C ARG A 472 17.12 -24.10 16.20
N GLU A 473 16.42 -22.99 16.45
CA GLU A 473 15.38 -22.84 17.47
C GLU A 473 14.24 -23.88 17.26
N TYR A 474 13.82 -24.08 16.01
CA TYR A 474 12.71 -24.96 15.65
C TYR A 474 13.14 -26.29 15.02
N TRP A 475 14.39 -26.73 15.21
CA TRP A 475 14.94 -27.95 14.60
C TRP A 475 14.08 -29.20 14.80
N PRO A 476 13.48 -29.46 15.99
CA PRO A 476 12.60 -30.61 16.18
C PRO A 476 11.36 -30.62 15.26
N VAL A 477 10.82 -29.46 14.92
CA VAL A 477 9.69 -29.33 13.97
C VAL A 477 10.17 -29.61 12.55
N LEU A 478 11.30 -29.04 12.16
CA LEU A 478 11.89 -29.23 10.84
C LEU A 478 12.26 -30.70 10.62
N GLY A 479 12.78 -31.39 11.64
CA GLY A 479 13.07 -32.82 11.57
C GLY A 479 11.83 -33.68 11.29
N LYS A 480 10.66 -33.31 11.84
CA LYS A 480 9.40 -34.00 11.52
C LYS A 480 8.99 -33.78 10.06
N TRP A 481 9.10 -32.56 9.56
CA TRP A 481 8.77 -32.23 8.17
C TRP A 481 9.70 -32.92 7.17
N ILE A 482 11.01 -32.97 7.47
CA ILE A 482 12.00 -33.70 6.66
C ILE A 482 11.64 -35.19 6.59
N ALA A 483 11.39 -35.83 7.74
CA ALA A 483 11.02 -37.25 7.79
C ALA A 483 9.71 -37.53 7.05
N TYR A 484 8.74 -36.62 7.09
CA TYR A 484 7.51 -36.71 6.32
C TYR A 484 7.78 -36.63 4.82
N LEU A 485 8.59 -35.65 4.37
CA LEU A 485 8.94 -35.48 2.95
C LEU A 485 9.75 -36.65 2.41
N GLU A 486 10.66 -37.27 3.19
CA GLU A 486 11.39 -38.48 2.81
C GLU A 486 10.47 -39.67 2.55
N GLN A 487 9.35 -39.78 3.31
CA GLN A 487 8.40 -40.86 3.16
C GLN A 487 7.32 -40.61 2.11
N LYS A 488 6.85 -39.38 1.97
CA LYS A 488 5.66 -39.02 1.19
C LYS A 488 5.90 -38.04 0.06
N GLY A 489 7.04 -37.36 0.02
CA GLY A 489 7.26 -36.24 -0.93
C GLY A 489 7.58 -36.67 -2.34
N PHE A 490 8.01 -37.92 -2.57
CA PHE A 490 8.39 -38.39 -3.91
C PHE A 490 7.18 -38.64 -4.82
N ASP A 491 6.13 -39.27 -4.28
CA ASP A 491 4.86 -39.54 -5.01
C ASP A 491 3.67 -39.36 -4.04
N PRO A 492 3.26 -38.13 -3.75
CA PRO A 492 2.21 -37.85 -2.79
C PRO A 492 0.83 -38.20 -3.35
N GLU A 493 0.00 -38.84 -2.52
CA GLU A 493 -1.36 -39.27 -2.90
C GLU A 493 -2.31 -38.10 -3.16
N ASN A 494 -2.22 -37.06 -2.34
CA ASN A 494 -3.16 -35.93 -2.31
C ASN A 494 -2.44 -34.58 -2.29
N GLN A 495 -1.36 -34.43 -3.03
CA GLN A 495 -0.67 -33.16 -3.11
C GLN A 495 -1.34 -32.27 -4.12
N LEU A 496 -1.71 -31.08 -3.67
CA LEU A 496 -2.02 -29.96 -4.52
C LEU A 496 -0.85 -28.98 -4.44
N SER A 497 -0.30 -28.64 -5.55
CA SER A 497 0.47 -27.41 -5.69
C SER A 497 -0.52 -26.25 -5.71
N THR A 498 -0.05 -25.01 -5.62
CA THR A 498 -0.87 -23.80 -5.61
C THR A 498 -2.06 -23.94 -6.56
N ASP A 499 -3.23 -23.79 -6.04
CA ASP A 499 -4.51 -24.19 -6.63
C ASP A 499 -4.68 -23.78 -8.09
N ASP A 500 -4.26 -22.57 -8.43
CA ASP A 500 -4.61 -21.95 -9.71
C ASP A 500 -3.42 -21.81 -10.66
N PHE A 501 -2.20 -22.00 -10.20
CA PHE A 501 -1.03 -21.64 -10.98
C PHE A 501 -0.31 -22.82 -11.62
N ALA A 502 -0.03 -23.83 -10.86
CA ALA A 502 0.54 -25.07 -11.38
C ALA A 502 -0.55 -26.12 -11.55
N GLY A 503 -1.71 -25.89 -10.95
CA GLY A 503 -2.92 -26.65 -11.13
C GLY A 503 -2.66 -28.13 -11.19
N HIS A 504 -3.08 -28.70 -12.24
CA HIS A 504 -3.10 -30.12 -12.46
C HIS A 504 -1.77 -30.70 -13.00
N LEU A 505 -0.70 -29.92 -13.01
CA LEU A 505 0.61 -30.38 -13.50
C LEU A 505 1.48 -30.98 -12.41
N ALA A 506 1.08 -30.81 -11.15
CA ALA A 506 1.84 -31.32 -10.03
C ALA A 506 1.20 -32.57 -9.44
N ARG A 507 1.87 -33.63 -9.57
CA ARG A 507 1.89 -34.78 -8.71
C ARG A 507 3.28 -34.95 -8.13
#